data_4405981c6b34d7f8eeeeabc9e6b2baf4
#
_entry.id   4405981c6b34d7f8eeeeabc9e6b2baf4
#
_cell.length_a   1.000
_cell.length_b   1.000
_cell.length_c   1.000
_cell.angle_alpha   90.00
_cell.angle_beta   90.00
_cell.angle_gamma   90.00
#
_symmetry.space_group_name_H-M   'P 1'
#
loop_
_entity.id
_entity.type
_entity.pdbx_description
1 polymer ?
#
loop_
_entity_poly.entity_id
_entity_poly.type
_entity_poly.pdbx_seq_one_letter_code
_entity_poly.pdbx_strand_id
1 'polypeptide(L)'
;MDYKTSGVDIIKGRSFVEYLKVLAPSIGGFSGMMEVPSGYEKPVLVSGADGVGTKINICRIADDYTTIGQDLVAMCVNDVICSGAKPLYFLDYISTKTLDGNVQDIVHGINTGCMMAGMELIGGETAEHFRTNDYDLAGFCTGIVEKHDIVDGSNIQAGDVVIGIESSGLHSNGYTLINDMLWRNYIYYKEMPELLRPTTIYARLIQYLLDEIQS
;
A
#
# COMPACT_ATOMS: atom_id res chain seq x y z
N MET A 1 -29.84 -23.68 -5.42
CA MET A 1 -28.52 -23.09 -5.20
C MET A 1 -28.52 -21.75 -5.91
N ASP A 2 -28.17 -20.70 -5.18
CA ASP A 2 -27.98 -19.36 -5.73
C ASP A 2 -26.60 -18.82 -5.31
N TYR A 3 -26.17 -17.68 -5.85
CA TYR A 3 -24.87 -17.09 -5.55
C TYR A 3 -24.71 -16.79 -4.06
N LYS A 4 -25.78 -16.36 -3.37
CA LYS A 4 -25.76 -16.02 -1.96
C LYS A 4 -25.52 -17.24 -1.08
N THR A 5 -26.16 -18.38 -1.38
CA THR A 5 -25.94 -19.64 -0.68
C THR A 5 -24.58 -20.27 -1.00
N SER A 6 -23.94 -19.83 -2.08
CA SER A 6 -22.58 -20.23 -2.47
C SER A 6 -21.48 -19.30 -1.93
N GLY A 7 -21.85 -18.29 -1.11
CA GLY A 7 -20.88 -17.41 -0.42
C GLY A 7 -20.63 -16.06 -1.11
N VAL A 8 -21.34 -15.72 -2.21
CA VAL A 8 -21.20 -14.43 -2.91
C VAL A 8 -22.48 -13.61 -2.79
N ASP A 9 -22.43 -12.48 -2.08
CA ASP A 9 -23.56 -11.55 -1.94
C ASP A 9 -23.44 -10.37 -2.89
N ILE A 10 -24.11 -10.46 -4.04
CA ILE A 10 -24.10 -9.43 -5.10
C ILE A 10 -24.59 -8.06 -4.59
N ILE A 11 -25.49 -8.03 -3.60
CA ILE A 11 -26.03 -6.77 -3.05
C ILE A 11 -24.94 -6.10 -2.19
N LYS A 12 -24.25 -6.86 -1.35
CA LYS A 12 -23.11 -6.35 -0.58
C LYS A 12 -22.00 -5.85 -1.50
N GLY A 13 -21.68 -6.61 -2.57
CA GLY A 13 -20.69 -6.20 -3.56
C GLY A 13 -21.03 -4.85 -4.19
N ARG A 14 -22.27 -4.63 -4.61
CA ARG A 14 -22.72 -3.33 -5.15
C ARG A 14 -22.59 -2.19 -4.14
N SER A 15 -23.05 -2.41 -2.91
CA SER A 15 -22.94 -1.41 -1.84
C SER A 15 -21.49 -1.07 -1.53
N PHE A 16 -20.60 -2.05 -1.58
CA PHE A 16 -19.18 -1.84 -1.41
C PHE A 16 -18.56 -1.02 -2.55
N VAL A 17 -18.92 -1.29 -3.81
CA VAL A 17 -18.48 -0.48 -4.96
C VAL A 17 -18.95 0.98 -4.84
N GLU A 18 -20.19 1.23 -4.41
CA GLU A 18 -20.65 2.61 -4.17
C GLU A 18 -19.89 3.28 -3.04
N TYR A 19 -19.56 2.57 -1.97
CA TYR A 19 -18.68 3.08 -0.91
C TYR A 19 -17.30 3.46 -1.47
N LEU A 20 -16.68 2.60 -2.28
CA LEU A 20 -15.38 2.86 -2.91
C LEU A 20 -15.38 4.13 -3.76
N LYS A 21 -16.42 4.36 -4.56
CA LYS A 21 -16.56 5.57 -5.40
C LYS A 21 -16.68 6.85 -4.58
N VAL A 22 -17.27 6.78 -3.40
CA VAL A 22 -17.34 7.93 -2.48
C VAL A 22 -15.99 8.18 -1.84
N LEU A 23 -15.28 7.12 -1.44
CA LEU A 23 -13.99 7.20 -0.77
C LEU A 23 -12.88 7.66 -1.71
N ALA A 24 -12.83 7.13 -2.92
CA ALA A 24 -11.84 7.42 -3.94
C ALA A 24 -12.54 7.75 -5.27
N PRO A 25 -12.89 9.02 -5.51
CA PRO A 25 -13.65 9.44 -6.71
C PRO A 25 -12.93 9.18 -8.03
N SER A 26 -11.63 8.97 -8.01
CA SER A 26 -10.81 8.59 -9.18
C SER A 26 -11.07 7.15 -9.64
N ILE A 27 -11.73 6.33 -8.84
CA ILE A 27 -12.16 4.99 -9.25
C ILE A 27 -13.28 5.12 -10.28
N GLY A 28 -12.94 4.80 -11.53
CA GLY A 28 -13.86 4.91 -12.67
C GLY A 28 -14.74 3.68 -12.89
N GLY A 29 -14.64 3.10 -14.09
CA GLY A 29 -15.36 1.88 -14.50
C GLY A 29 -14.59 0.60 -14.17
N PHE A 30 -14.48 -0.30 -15.16
CA PHE A 30 -13.74 -1.56 -15.01
C PHE A 30 -12.23 -1.41 -14.99
N SER A 31 -11.70 -0.28 -15.47
CA SER A 31 -10.26 -0.01 -15.54
C SER A 31 -9.97 1.36 -14.96
N GLY A 32 -8.88 1.47 -14.19
CA GLY A 32 -8.32 2.75 -13.81
C GLY A 32 -7.70 3.46 -15.01
N MET A 33 -7.90 4.76 -15.12
CA MET A 33 -7.34 5.59 -16.19
C MET A 33 -6.73 6.84 -15.60
N MET A 34 -5.55 7.20 -16.08
CA MET A 34 -4.87 8.44 -15.71
C MET A 34 -4.20 9.03 -16.96
N GLU A 35 -4.33 10.34 -17.13
CA GLU A 35 -3.56 11.03 -18.17
C GLU A 35 -2.09 11.05 -17.78
N VAL A 36 -1.20 10.80 -18.75
CA VAL A 36 0.24 10.93 -18.52
C VAL A 36 0.54 12.41 -18.26
N PRO A 37 1.18 12.77 -17.13
CA PRO A 37 1.49 14.16 -16.84
C PRO A 37 2.35 14.79 -17.94
N SER A 38 2.09 16.05 -18.25
CA SER A 38 2.90 16.83 -19.18
C SER A 38 4.17 17.33 -18.51
N GLY A 39 5.14 17.80 -19.32
CA GLY A 39 6.38 18.40 -18.82
C GLY A 39 7.59 17.46 -18.82
N TYR A 40 7.41 16.21 -19.23
CA TYR A 40 8.49 15.24 -19.43
C TYR A 40 8.91 15.19 -20.91
N GLU A 41 10.22 15.10 -21.17
CA GLU A 41 10.76 14.91 -22.53
C GLU A 41 10.86 13.43 -22.89
N LYS A 42 11.34 12.62 -21.95
CA LYS A 42 11.53 11.17 -22.08
C LYS A 42 11.03 10.45 -20.82
N PRO A 43 9.70 10.46 -20.57
CA PRO A 43 9.14 9.88 -19.37
C PRO A 43 9.39 8.37 -19.30
N VAL A 44 9.73 7.89 -18.11
CA VAL A 44 9.84 6.47 -17.79
C VAL A 44 8.84 6.16 -16.69
N LEU A 45 8.00 5.15 -16.89
CA LEU A 45 7.11 4.63 -15.86
C LEU A 45 7.86 3.61 -15.02
N VAL A 46 7.75 3.76 -13.69
CA VAL A 46 8.32 2.86 -12.70
C VAL A 46 7.18 2.23 -11.94
N SER A 47 7.16 0.91 -11.84
CA SER A 47 6.11 0.19 -11.13
C SER A 47 6.70 -0.74 -10.09
N GLY A 48 6.09 -0.76 -8.91
CA GLY A 48 6.37 -1.67 -7.82
C GLY A 48 5.11 -2.44 -7.43
N ALA A 49 5.26 -3.70 -7.04
CA ALA A 49 4.19 -4.53 -6.52
C ALA A 49 4.66 -5.24 -5.26
N ASP A 50 3.89 -5.17 -4.21
CA ASP A 50 4.20 -5.81 -2.93
C ASP A 50 2.92 -6.12 -2.15
N GLY A 51 3.07 -6.85 -1.04
CA GLY A 51 2.03 -7.14 -0.07
C GLY A 51 2.43 -6.71 1.34
N VAL A 52 1.56 -6.96 2.30
CA VAL A 52 1.82 -6.66 3.72
C VAL A 52 2.48 -7.82 4.47
N GLY A 53 2.70 -8.94 3.78
CA GLY A 53 3.28 -10.14 4.36
C GLY A 53 2.53 -10.61 5.60
N THR A 54 3.25 -11.18 6.55
CA THR A 54 2.68 -11.75 7.79
C THR A 54 2.31 -10.71 8.85
N LYS A 55 2.47 -9.41 8.59
CA LYS A 55 1.95 -8.35 9.47
C LYS A 55 0.43 -8.43 9.60
N ILE A 56 -0.29 -8.87 8.57
CA ILE A 56 -1.74 -9.09 8.59
C ILE A 56 -2.20 -9.98 9.75
N ASN A 57 -1.36 -10.93 10.20
CA ASN A 57 -1.67 -11.79 11.34
C ASN A 57 -1.75 -11.02 12.65
N ILE A 58 -0.99 -9.93 12.78
CA ILE A 58 -1.05 -9.06 13.97
C ILE A 58 -2.38 -8.33 13.99
N CYS A 59 -2.84 -7.83 12.82
CA CYS A 59 -4.16 -7.21 12.69
C CYS A 59 -5.27 -8.17 13.11
N ARG A 60 -5.19 -9.43 12.67
CA ARG A 60 -6.16 -10.47 13.07
C ARG A 60 -6.15 -10.75 14.58
N ILE A 61 -4.98 -10.81 15.20
CA ILE A 61 -4.85 -11.06 16.64
C ILE A 61 -5.41 -9.88 17.44
N ALA A 62 -5.20 -8.66 16.96
CA ALA A 62 -5.66 -7.43 17.59
C ALA A 62 -7.11 -7.08 17.25
N ASP A 63 -7.69 -7.72 16.24
CA ASP A 63 -8.97 -7.36 15.62
C ASP A 63 -9.01 -5.89 15.16
N ASP A 64 -7.87 -5.41 14.57
CA ASP A 64 -7.69 -4.05 14.11
C ASP A 64 -6.98 -4.04 12.74
N TYR A 65 -7.69 -3.60 11.72
CA TYR A 65 -7.23 -3.52 10.33
C TYR A 65 -7.10 -2.09 9.82
N THR A 66 -7.24 -1.10 10.68
CA THR A 66 -7.33 0.32 10.30
C THR A 66 -6.05 0.87 9.68
N THR A 67 -4.88 0.30 9.99
CA THR A 67 -3.58 0.79 9.51
C THR A 67 -2.94 -0.05 8.42
N ILE A 68 -3.35 -1.32 8.25
CA ILE A 68 -2.67 -2.24 7.34
C ILE A 68 -2.74 -1.82 5.86
N GLY A 69 -3.78 -1.08 5.47
CA GLY A 69 -3.88 -0.49 4.14
C GLY A 69 -2.80 0.56 3.87
N GLN A 70 -2.40 1.33 4.89
CA GLN A 70 -1.26 2.26 4.78
C GLN A 70 0.06 1.49 4.61
N ASP A 71 0.23 0.37 5.31
CA ASP A 71 1.40 -0.51 5.11
C ASP A 71 1.47 -1.00 3.67
N LEU A 72 0.35 -1.44 3.09
CA LEU A 72 0.30 -1.91 1.70
C LEU A 72 0.79 -0.84 0.72
N VAL A 73 0.29 0.38 0.88
CA VAL A 73 0.73 1.51 0.05
C VAL A 73 2.20 1.83 0.27
N ALA A 74 2.65 1.85 1.53
CA ALA A 74 4.03 2.16 1.88
C ALA A 74 5.02 1.15 1.27
N MET A 75 4.72 -0.13 1.31
CA MET A 75 5.57 -1.18 0.74
C MET A 75 5.80 -0.98 -0.76
N CYS A 76 4.75 -0.61 -1.50
CA CYS A 76 4.87 -0.39 -2.94
C CYS A 76 5.49 0.98 -3.28
N VAL A 77 5.02 2.06 -2.63
CA VAL A 77 5.44 3.41 -3.01
C VAL A 77 6.86 3.73 -2.59
N ASN A 78 7.32 3.20 -1.44
CA ASN A 78 8.68 3.42 -0.99
C ASN A 78 9.72 2.80 -1.94
N ASP A 79 9.39 1.69 -2.59
CA ASP A 79 10.24 1.09 -3.64
C ASP A 79 10.26 1.97 -4.91
N VAL A 80 9.10 2.46 -5.34
CA VAL A 80 8.98 3.30 -6.53
C VAL A 80 9.79 4.59 -6.39
N ILE A 81 9.73 5.26 -5.24
CA ILE A 81 10.47 6.51 -5.02
C ILE A 81 11.98 6.33 -4.93
N CYS A 82 12.49 5.11 -4.63
CA CYS A 82 13.93 4.83 -4.63
C CYS A 82 14.58 5.05 -6.00
N SER A 83 13.80 4.97 -7.08
CA SER A 83 14.28 5.27 -8.44
C SER A 83 14.17 6.74 -8.84
N GLY A 84 13.79 7.64 -7.92
CA GLY A 84 13.52 9.05 -8.20
C GLY A 84 12.14 9.32 -8.80
N ALA A 85 11.32 8.29 -8.97
CA ALA A 85 10.00 8.43 -9.59
C ALA A 85 9.00 9.13 -8.66
N LYS A 86 8.20 10.04 -9.24
CA LYS A 86 7.04 10.64 -8.60
C LYS A 86 5.87 9.67 -8.68
N PRO A 87 5.26 9.26 -7.56
CA PRO A 87 4.08 8.40 -7.56
C PRO A 87 2.91 9.03 -8.32
N LEU A 88 2.20 8.23 -9.12
CA LEU A 88 1.05 8.65 -9.92
C LEU A 88 -0.23 8.04 -9.40
N TYR A 89 -0.29 6.72 -9.36
CA TYR A 89 -1.50 6.00 -8.98
C TYR A 89 -1.20 4.65 -8.31
N PHE A 90 -2.22 4.16 -7.67
CA PHE A 90 -2.24 2.88 -6.98
C PHE A 90 -3.41 2.02 -7.44
N LEU A 91 -3.18 0.71 -7.48
CA LEU A 91 -4.19 -0.33 -7.62
C LEU A 91 -4.01 -1.33 -6.48
N ASP A 92 -5.11 -1.85 -5.94
CA ASP A 92 -5.08 -2.87 -4.89
C ASP A 92 -5.74 -4.17 -5.34
N TYR A 93 -5.35 -5.26 -4.70
CA TYR A 93 -6.06 -6.53 -4.74
C TYR A 93 -6.29 -7.01 -3.32
N ILE A 94 -7.54 -7.23 -2.97
CA ILE A 94 -7.95 -7.73 -1.66
C ILE A 94 -8.65 -9.07 -1.85
N SER A 95 -8.09 -10.13 -1.29
CA SER A 95 -8.73 -11.43 -1.16
C SER A 95 -9.31 -11.56 0.25
N THR A 96 -10.58 -11.89 0.35
CA THR A 96 -11.29 -12.03 1.64
C THR A 96 -12.31 -13.16 1.59
N LYS A 97 -12.73 -13.63 2.76
CA LYS A 97 -13.84 -14.57 2.87
C LYS A 97 -15.19 -13.91 2.68
N THR A 98 -15.33 -12.69 3.13
CA THR A 98 -16.59 -11.91 3.08
C THR A 98 -16.29 -10.43 3.09
N LEU A 99 -17.13 -9.66 2.43
CA LEU A 99 -17.12 -8.21 2.52
C LEU A 99 -17.72 -7.78 3.87
N ASP A 100 -16.86 -7.39 4.81
CA ASP A 100 -17.23 -6.95 6.16
C ASP A 100 -16.65 -5.55 6.47
N GLY A 101 -16.78 -5.10 7.72
CA GLY A 101 -16.26 -3.81 8.18
C GLY A 101 -14.73 -3.72 8.06
N ASN A 102 -14.02 -4.82 8.26
CA ASN A 102 -12.56 -4.84 8.18
C ASN A 102 -12.06 -4.55 6.76
N VAL A 103 -12.78 -5.02 5.73
CA VAL A 103 -12.44 -4.67 4.32
C VAL A 103 -12.58 -3.16 4.10
N GLN A 104 -13.59 -2.52 4.70
CA GLN A 104 -13.76 -1.06 4.61
C GLN A 104 -12.61 -0.33 5.31
N ASP A 105 -12.17 -0.79 6.48
CA ASP A 105 -11.03 -0.23 7.20
C ASP A 105 -9.73 -0.39 6.40
N ILE A 106 -9.50 -1.57 5.79
CA ILE A 106 -8.36 -1.81 4.90
C ILE A 106 -8.33 -0.81 3.75
N VAL A 107 -9.45 -0.68 3.01
CA VAL A 107 -9.53 0.23 1.86
C VAL A 107 -9.41 1.70 2.27
N HIS A 108 -9.99 2.07 3.43
CA HIS A 108 -9.81 3.41 3.99
C HIS A 108 -8.32 3.68 4.29
N GLY A 109 -7.62 2.71 4.86
CA GLY A 109 -6.16 2.76 5.07
C GLY A 109 -5.38 2.90 3.77
N ILE A 110 -5.75 2.16 2.72
CA ILE A 110 -5.14 2.28 1.38
C ILE A 110 -5.33 3.70 0.82
N ASN A 111 -6.56 4.21 0.83
CA ASN A 111 -6.84 5.56 0.34
C ASN A 111 -6.06 6.63 1.13
N THR A 112 -5.99 6.49 2.46
CA THR A 112 -5.20 7.37 3.32
C THR A 112 -3.71 7.33 2.94
N GLY A 113 -3.15 6.14 2.74
CA GLY A 113 -1.77 5.96 2.27
C GLY A 113 -1.52 6.62 0.91
N CYS A 114 -2.43 6.48 -0.04
CA CYS A 114 -2.37 7.15 -1.35
C CYS A 114 -2.35 8.69 -1.20
N MET A 115 -3.24 9.24 -0.37
CA MET A 115 -3.25 10.67 -0.08
C MET A 115 -1.94 11.16 0.57
N MET A 116 -1.36 10.38 1.50
CA MET A 116 -0.06 10.68 2.11
C MET A 116 1.07 10.67 1.07
N ALA A 117 1.03 9.73 0.14
CA ALA A 117 2.01 9.63 -0.96
C ALA A 117 1.82 10.69 -2.05
N GLY A 118 0.68 11.37 -2.10
CA GLY A 118 0.35 12.33 -3.15
C GLY A 118 -0.03 11.68 -4.47
N MET A 119 -0.61 10.49 -4.44
CA MET A 119 -1.09 9.74 -5.59
C MET A 119 -2.57 9.35 -5.44
N GLU A 120 -3.17 8.83 -6.51
CA GLU A 120 -4.59 8.47 -6.55
C GLU A 120 -4.79 6.95 -6.49
N LEU A 121 -5.79 6.50 -5.73
CA LEU A 121 -6.34 5.15 -5.86
C LEU A 121 -7.33 5.16 -7.04
N ILE A 122 -6.95 4.56 -8.17
CA ILE A 122 -7.73 4.63 -9.41
C ILE A 122 -8.50 3.35 -9.73
N GLY A 123 -8.32 2.30 -8.96
CA GLY A 123 -9.00 1.02 -9.15
C GLY A 123 -8.40 -0.07 -8.30
N GLY A 124 -8.91 -1.27 -8.47
CA GLY A 124 -8.47 -2.46 -7.77
C GLY A 124 -9.45 -3.62 -7.95
N GLU A 125 -9.26 -4.67 -7.16
CA GLU A 125 -10.14 -5.83 -7.16
C GLU A 125 -10.36 -6.34 -5.73
N THR A 126 -11.59 -6.68 -5.39
CA THR A 126 -11.90 -7.35 -4.12
C THR A 126 -12.60 -8.67 -4.41
N ALA A 127 -11.91 -9.77 -4.14
CA ALA A 127 -12.36 -11.12 -4.43
C ALA A 127 -12.82 -11.86 -3.18
N GLU A 128 -14.07 -12.36 -3.18
CA GLU A 128 -14.59 -13.21 -2.12
C GLU A 128 -14.23 -14.68 -2.37
N HIS A 129 -13.44 -15.27 -1.46
CA HIS A 129 -13.01 -16.67 -1.51
C HIS A 129 -13.47 -17.43 -0.28
N PHE A 130 -14.49 -18.27 -0.41
CA PHE A 130 -15.10 -19.01 0.71
C PHE A 130 -14.15 -19.97 1.46
N ARG A 131 -12.99 -20.30 0.86
CA ARG A 131 -11.97 -21.18 1.45
C ARG A 131 -10.85 -20.46 2.18
N THR A 132 -10.75 -19.14 2.06
CA THR A 132 -9.80 -18.38 2.87
C THR A 132 -10.41 -18.03 4.22
N ASN A 133 -9.62 -18.00 5.26
CA ASN A 133 -10.04 -17.55 6.58
C ASN A 133 -9.45 -16.18 6.95
N ASP A 134 -8.61 -15.64 6.08
CA ASP A 134 -7.86 -14.42 6.31
C ASP A 134 -7.96 -13.49 5.10
N TYR A 135 -7.51 -12.24 5.29
CA TYR A 135 -7.29 -11.30 4.22
C TYR A 135 -5.93 -11.56 3.59
N ASP A 136 -5.84 -11.42 2.27
CA ASP A 136 -4.59 -11.32 1.54
C ASP A 136 -4.61 -10.06 0.70
N LEU A 137 -3.52 -9.28 0.76
CA LEU A 137 -3.43 -7.95 0.20
C LEU A 137 -2.24 -7.87 -0.74
N ALA A 138 -2.48 -7.37 -1.95
CA ALA A 138 -1.42 -6.98 -2.88
C ALA A 138 -1.67 -5.57 -3.40
N GLY A 139 -0.61 -4.79 -3.52
CA GLY A 139 -0.63 -3.42 -4.03
C GLY A 139 0.24 -3.27 -5.26
N PHE A 140 -0.13 -2.33 -6.12
CA PHE A 140 0.58 -2.00 -7.36
C PHE A 140 0.66 -0.49 -7.47
N CYS A 141 1.86 0.06 -7.29
CA CYS A 141 2.15 1.48 -7.43
C CYS A 141 2.80 1.74 -8.78
N THR A 142 2.40 2.80 -9.46
CA THR A 142 3.10 3.29 -10.65
C THR A 142 3.45 4.75 -10.45
N GLY A 143 4.70 5.09 -10.74
CA GLY A 143 5.23 6.44 -10.75
C GLY A 143 5.86 6.78 -12.10
N ILE A 144 6.32 8.02 -12.24
CA ILE A 144 6.95 8.57 -13.44
C ILE A 144 8.24 9.31 -13.07
N VAL A 145 9.24 9.17 -13.89
CA VAL A 145 10.51 9.89 -13.76
C VAL A 145 11.03 10.28 -15.15
N GLU A 146 11.70 11.42 -15.26
CA GLU A 146 12.44 11.74 -16.48
C GLU A 146 13.64 10.79 -16.63
N LYS A 147 13.90 10.31 -17.85
CA LYS A 147 14.90 9.26 -18.08
C LYS A 147 16.29 9.59 -17.53
N HIS A 148 16.70 10.86 -17.57
CA HIS A 148 18.01 11.29 -17.09
C HIS A 148 18.08 11.53 -15.57
N ASP A 149 16.91 11.57 -14.90
CA ASP A 149 16.77 11.76 -13.44
C ASP A 149 16.61 10.42 -12.69
N ILE A 150 16.70 9.29 -13.40
CA ILE A 150 16.57 7.98 -12.75
C ILE A 150 17.71 7.81 -11.74
N VAL A 151 17.32 7.53 -10.50
CA VAL A 151 18.25 7.16 -9.41
C VAL A 151 18.45 5.65 -9.45
N ASP A 152 19.65 5.21 -9.84
CA ASP A 152 20.02 3.79 -9.98
C ASP A 152 21.30 3.41 -9.20
N GLY A 153 21.85 4.37 -8.45
CA GLY A 153 23.08 4.18 -7.68
C GLY A 153 24.38 4.27 -8.49
N SER A 154 24.32 4.46 -9.81
CA SER A 154 25.52 4.49 -10.68
C SER A 154 26.47 5.65 -10.38
N ASN A 155 25.97 6.72 -9.78
CA ASN A 155 26.75 7.92 -9.43
C ASN A 155 27.34 7.87 -8.02
N ILE A 156 27.05 6.84 -7.21
CA ILE A 156 27.55 6.73 -5.83
C ILE A 156 29.06 6.53 -5.82
N GLN A 157 29.76 7.32 -5.02
CA GLN A 157 31.21 7.31 -4.90
C GLN A 157 31.70 7.22 -3.46
N ALA A 158 32.93 6.76 -3.28
CA ALA A 158 33.58 6.78 -1.98
C ALA A 158 33.76 8.22 -1.50
N GLY A 159 33.24 8.53 -0.34
CA GLY A 159 33.25 9.88 0.25
C GLY A 159 31.89 10.56 0.27
N ASP A 160 30.88 9.98 -0.39
CA ASP A 160 29.50 10.47 -0.31
C ASP A 160 28.96 10.40 1.12
N VAL A 161 28.10 11.35 1.44
CA VAL A 161 27.46 11.44 2.75
C VAL A 161 26.21 10.55 2.77
N VAL A 162 26.11 9.70 3.78
CA VAL A 162 24.92 8.88 4.02
C VAL A 162 24.01 9.59 5.01
N ILE A 163 22.78 9.84 4.59
CA ILE A 163 21.75 10.48 5.43
C ILE A 163 20.73 9.43 5.85
N GLY A 164 20.43 9.36 7.15
CA GLY A 164 19.35 8.51 7.68
C GLY A 164 18.06 9.29 7.88
N ILE A 165 16.96 8.72 7.46
CA ILE A 165 15.61 9.21 7.75
C ILE A 165 14.97 8.29 8.78
N GLU A 166 14.36 8.85 9.83
CA GLU A 166 13.75 8.09 10.90
C GLU A 166 12.58 7.23 10.40
N SER A 167 12.48 6.01 10.93
CA SER A 167 11.36 5.12 10.70
C SER A 167 10.26 5.30 11.77
N SER A 168 9.06 4.78 11.52
CA SER A 168 7.99 4.72 12.52
C SER A 168 8.18 3.59 13.55
N GLY A 169 9.24 2.81 13.44
CA GLY A 169 9.49 1.60 14.22
C GLY A 169 9.62 0.40 13.29
N LEU A 170 9.02 -0.72 13.65
CA LEU A 170 8.89 -1.87 12.77
C LEU A 170 7.96 -1.52 11.61
N HIS A 171 8.43 -1.61 10.38
CA HIS A 171 7.61 -1.36 9.20
C HIS A 171 6.71 -2.56 8.88
N SER A 172 6.87 -3.20 7.72
CA SER A 172 6.04 -4.36 7.35
C SER A 172 6.87 -5.63 7.11
N ASN A 173 8.19 -5.56 7.26
CA ASN A 173 9.10 -6.70 7.14
C ASN A 173 9.47 -7.29 8.50
N GLY A 174 9.88 -8.57 8.50
CA GLY A 174 10.31 -9.28 9.72
C GLY A 174 9.16 -9.84 10.57
N TYR A 175 7.92 -9.69 10.18
CA TYR A 175 6.76 -10.10 10.97
C TYR A 175 6.59 -11.61 11.11
N THR A 176 7.21 -12.43 10.28
CA THR A 176 7.26 -13.87 10.50
C THR A 176 7.96 -14.21 11.82
N LEU A 177 9.07 -13.54 12.12
CA LEU A 177 9.76 -13.68 13.41
C LEU A 177 8.89 -13.15 14.56
N ILE A 178 8.26 -11.98 14.40
CA ILE A 178 7.39 -11.38 15.40
C ILE A 178 6.22 -12.32 15.75
N ASN A 179 5.59 -12.92 14.75
CA ASN A 179 4.51 -13.89 14.96
C ASN A 179 5.00 -15.12 15.74
N ASP A 180 6.21 -15.65 15.44
CA ASP A 180 6.81 -16.75 16.21
C ASP A 180 7.11 -16.34 17.65
N MET A 181 7.61 -15.12 17.87
CA MET A 181 7.88 -14.59 19.23
C MET A 181 6.60 -14.41 20.04
N LEU A 182 5.50 -13.94 19.41
CA LEU A 182 4.18 -13.87 20.05
C LEU A 182 3.67 -15.26 20.42
N TRP A 183 3.77 -16.21 19.49
CA TRP A 183 3.36 -17.60 19.70
C TRP A 183 4.13 -18.25 20.87
N ARG A 184 5.39 -17.95 21.00
CA ARG A 184 6.25 -18.45 22.12
C ARG A 184 6.18 -17.62 23.38
N ASN A 185 5.32 -16.59 23.47
CA ASN A 185 5.19 -15.67 24.60
C ASN A 185 6.48 -14.89 24.93
N TYR A 186 7.33 -14.60 23.96
CA TYR A 186 8.48 -13.68 24.13
C TYR A 186 8.07 -12.21 24.01
N ILE A 187 6.96 -11.93 23.31
CA ILE A 187 6.30 -10.62 23.18
C ILE A 187 4.89 -10.75 23.74
N TYR A 188 4.39 -9.71 24.41
CA TYR A 188 3.08 -9.71 25.04
C TYR A 188 2.10 -8.82 24.31
N TYR A 189 0.80 -9.02 24.52
CA TYR A 189 -0.27 -8.23 23.93
C TYR A 189 -0.19 -6.72 24.18
N LYS A 190 0.51 -6.29 25.25
CA LYS A 190 0.72 -4.85 25.53
C LYS A 190 1.59 -4.14 24.49
N GLU A 191 2.40 -4.88 23.70
CA GLU A 191 3.22 -4.36 22.62
C GLU A 191 2.44 -4.26 21.28
N MET A 192 1.18 -4.72 21.22
CA MET A 192 0.36 -4.69 19.99
C MET A 192 0.26 -3.30 19.34
N PRO A 193 0.06 -2.19 20.07
CA PRO A 193 -0.01 -0.87 19.44
C PRO A 193 1.24 -0.51 18.64
N GLU A 194 2.42 -0.90 19.10
CA GLU A 194 3.69 -0.69 18.39
C GLU A 194 3.80 -1.59 17.15
N LEU A 195 3.30 -2.81 17.23
CA LEU A 195 3.30 -3.76 16.12
C LEU A 195 2.28 -3.39 15.01
N LEU A 196 1.23 -2.66 15.36
CA LEU A 196 0.22 -2.15 14.42
C LEU A 196 0.60 -0.80 13.82
N ARG A 197 1.65 -0.14 14.33
CA ARG A 197 2.07 1.16 13.79
C ARG A 197 2.35 1.05 12.29
N PRO A 198 1.75 1.92 11.46
CA PRO A 198 1.92 1.82 10.01
C PRO A 198 3.33 2.21 9.58
N THR A 199 3.76 1.61 8.49
CA THR A 199 5.01 1.92 7.79
C THR A 199 5.01 3.39 7.35
N THR A 200 6.10 4.09 7.57
CA THR A 200 6.27 5.46 7.10
C THR A 200 6.25 5.52 5.57
N ILE A 201 5.45 6.42 5.02
CA ILE A 201 5.43 6.76 3.60
C ILE A 201 6.36 7.95 3.37
N TYR A 202 7.47 7.73 2.69
CA TYR A 202 8.53 8.74 2.49
C TYR A 202 8.33 9.57 1.22
N ALA A 203 7.33 9.29 0.39
CA ALA A 203 7.18 9.83 -0.95
C ALA A 203 7.30 11.36 -1.03
N ARG A 204 6.56 12.09 -0.22
CA ARG A 204 6.60 13.57 -0.24
C ARG A 204 7.94 14.14 0.20
N LEU A 205 8.57 13.53 1.20
CA LEU A 205 9.87 13.97 1.68
C LEU A 205 10.96 13.74 0.61
N ILE A 206 10.96 12.57 -0.02
CA ILE A 206 11.93 12.24 -1.07
C ILE A 206 11.72 13.14 -2.28
N GLN A 207 10.48 13.38 -2.73
CA GLN A 207 10.21 14.31 -3.83
C GLN A 207 10.71 15.73 -3.50
N TYR A 208 10.44 16.23 -2.30
CA TYR A 208 10.95 17.53 -1.88
C TYR A 208 12.49 17.59 -1.92
N LEU A 209 13.17 16.56 -1.42
CA LEU A 209 14.64 16.51 -1.45
C LEU A 209 15.20 16.47 -2.88
N LEU A 210 14.54 15.72 -3.78
CA LEU A 210 14.95 15.66 -5.19
C LEU A 210 14.76 17.01 -5.90
N ASP A 211 13.65 17.69 -5.65
CA ASP A 211 13.39 19.03 -6.21
C ASP A 211 14.41 20.07 -5.74
N GLU A 212 14.83 20.02 -4.48
CA GLU A 212 15.87 20.91 -3.92
C GLU A 212 17.27 20.64 -4.47
N ILE A 213 17.58 19.39 -4.81
CA ILE A 213 18.89 19.02 -5.38
C ILE A 213 19.00 19.43 -6.86
N GLN A 214 17.87 19.45 -7.57
CA GLN A 214 17.80 19.80 -9.01
C GLN A 214 17.68 21.31 -9.25
N SER A 215 17.38 22.11 -8.23
CA SER A 215 17.24 23.56 -8.30
C SER A 215 18.57 24.30 -8.16
#